data_281d883f82799a329d9eb6f5fcfad374
#
_entry.id   281d883f82799a329d9eb6f5fcfad374
#
_cell.length_a   1.000
_cell.length_b   1.000
_cell.length_c   1.000
_cell.angle_alpha   90.00
_cell.angle_beta   90.00
_cell.angle_gamma   90.00
#
_symmetry.space_group_name_H-M   'P 1'
#
loop_
_entity.id
_entity.type
_entity.pdbx_description
1 polymer ?
#
loop_
_entity_poly.entity_id
_entity_poly.type
_entity_poly.pdbx_seq_one_letter_code
_entity_poly.pdbx_strand_id
1 'polypeptide(L)'
;MGVHNSSRTRVTPVFESLFQRDPTGRSWLLPLMRLGSRAASVRLPTDAMLLPDHQRTWGPNERRLNAPTPLLRWLVQNASPPTSDALWGGKRARSYREKLVGRDPDTVRIALEKLELSVPRRAWYVLEGQSQPDAYLETTEFVLVVEGKRTEREATSTTTWMPKRSQMLRHMDAAWWATSGAKHVYGMMVVEGGGGLDAVTPNDYWKAECDAEVLEPTLDCSLPHRSQPERHAMADGFFGVATWQRVCAAFALPWPPTNDAA
;
A
#
# COMPACT_ATOMS: atom_id res chain seq x y z
N MET A 1 20.77 -10.44 6.49
CA MET A 1 19.40 -9.99 6.15
C MET A 1 18.70 -9.71 7.44
N GLY A 2 18.27 -8.46 7.61
CA GLY A 2 18.15 -7.85 8.92
C GLY A 2 16.98 -8.30 9.77
N VAL A 3 17.27 -8.29 11.05
CA VAL A 3 16.35 -8.32 12.20
C VAL A 3 15.25 -7.20 12.11
N HIS A 4 15.34 -6.31 11.13
CA HIS A 4 14.51 -5.10 10.95
C HIS A 4 13.40 -5.23 9.89
N ASN A 5 13.20 -6.39 9.27
CA ASN A 5 12.15 -6.58 8.26
C ASN A 5 10.79 -6.79 8.94
N SER A 6 9.91 -5.78 8.86
CA SER A 6 8.55 -5.80 9.41
C SER A 6 7.72 -6.96 8.86
N SER A 7 7.80 -7.24 7.57
CA SER A 7 7.07 -8.34 6.92
C SER A 7 7.38 -9.69 7.56
N ARG A 8 8.66 -10.02 7.78
CA ARG A 8 9.06 -11.31 8.40
C ARG A 8 8.83 -11.39 9.90
N THR A 9 8.99 -10.28 10.62
CA THR A 9 9.05 -10.30 12.10
C THR A 9 7.76 -9.86 12.76
N ARG A 10 6.82 -9.31 12.02
CA ARG A 10 5.52 -8.83 12.53
C ARG A 10 4.36 -9.32 11.66
N VAL A 11 4.35 -8.97 10.37
CA VAL A 11 3.23 -9.27 9.46
C VAL A 11 3.04 -10.78 9.35
N THR A 12 4.07 -11.52 8.93
CA THR A 12 3.97 -12.98 8.72
C THR A 12 3.53 -13.70 9.99
N PRO A 13 4.18 -13.56 11.16
CA PRO A 13 3.75 -14.29 12.36
C PRO A 13 2.32 -13.98 12.79
N VAL A 14 1.91 -12.72 12.71
CA VAL A 14 0.55 -12.32 13.13
C VAL A 14 -0.49 -12.90 12.17
N PHE A 15 -0.34 -12.69 10.85
CA PHE A 15 -1.34 -13.17 9.89
C PHE A 15 -1.37 -14.68 9.76
N GLU A 16 -0.24 -15.40 9.89
CA GLU A 16 -0.22 -16.85 9.94
C GLU A 16 -0.98 -17.36 11.18
N SER A 17 -0.77 -16.76 12.35
CA SER A 17 -1.49 -17.15 13.58
C SER A 17 -2.99 -16.89 13.47
N LEU A 18 -3.40 -15.77 12.88
CA LEU A 18 -4.82 -15.46 12.64
C LEU A 18 -5.44 -16.45 11.65
N PHE A 19 -4.75 -16.72 10.56
CA PHE A 19 -5.20 -17.63 9.52
C PHE A 19 -5.31 -19.08 10.02
N GLN A 20 -4.38 -19.55 10.84
CA GLN A 20 -4.46 -20.89 11.43
C GLN A 20 -5.68 -21.05 12.34
N ARG A 21 -6.08 -20.00 13.06
CA ARG A 21 -7.28 -20.02 13.92
C ARG A 21 -8.56 -20.01 13.11
N ASP A 22 -8.58 -19.24 12.04
CA ASP A 22 -9.72 -19.13 11.14
C ASP A 22 -9.27 -18.74 9.72
N PRO A 23 -9.10 -19.73 8.83
CA PRO A 23 -8.70 -19.50 7.45
C PRO A 23 -9.68 -18.65 6.64
N THR A 24 -10.95 -18.58 7.08
CA THR A 24 -11.96 -17.78 6.39
C THR A 24 -11.87 -16.29 6.70
N GLY A 25 -11.16 -15.89 7.76
CA GLY A 25 -11.04 -14.52 8.21
C GLY A 25 -12.25 -13.96 8.96
N ARG A 26 -13.38 -14.68 9.02
CA ARG A 26 -14.63 -14.18 9.62
C ARG A 26 -14.47 -13.71 11.05
N SER A 27 -13.68 -14.45 11.84
CA SER A 27 -13.52 -14.15 13.27
C SER A 27 -12.53 -13.01 13.55
N TRP A 28 -11.65 -12.64 12.60
CA TRP A 28 -10.57 -11.70 12.88
C TRP A 28 -10.49 -10.50 11.93
N LEU A 29 -11.00 -10.58 10.68
CA LEU A 29 -10.79 -9.53 9.71
C LEU A 29 -11.48 -8.21 10.11
N LEU A 30 -12.78 -8.24 10.43
CA LEU A 30 -13.49 -7.05 10.91
C LEU A 30 -12.97 -6.56 12.29
N PRO A 31 -12.72 -7.42 13.28
CA PRO A 31 -12.02 -7.00 14.50
C PRO A 31 -10.67 -6.32 14.25
N LEU A 32 -9.84 -6.82 13.31
CA LEU A 32 -8.59 -6.18 12.93
C LEU A 32 -8.82 -4.76 12.39
N MET A 33 -9.75 -4.58 11.45
CA MET A 33 -10.08 -3.27 10.87
C MET A 33 -10.53 -2.27 11.95
N ARG A 34 -11.24 -2.72 12.99
CA ARG A 34 -11.67 -1.87 14.12
C ARG A 34 -10.54 -1.36 15.00
N LEU A 35 -9.33 -1.92 14.89
CA LEU A 35 -8.17 -1.45 15.66
C LEU A 35 -7.56 -0.18 15.10
N GLY A 36 -7.84 0.19 13.86
CA GLY A 36 -7.32 1.40 13.24
C GLY A 36 -7.78 2.67 13.97
N SER A 37 -6.91 3.68 14.03
CA SER A 37 -7.16 4.94 14.73
C SER A 37 -8.38 5.72 14.19
N ARG A 38 -8.76 5.48 12.94
CA ARG A 38 -9.88 6.11 12.23
C ARG A 38 -11.09 5.19 12.04
N ALA A 39 -11.09 4.00 12.65
CA ALA A 39 -12.15 3.01 12.45
C ALA A 39 -13.58 3.53 12.76
N ALA A 40 -13.71 4.48 13.68
CA ALA A 40 -15.00 5.12 13.99
C ALA A 40 -15.54 5.99 12.84
N SER A 41 -14.67 6.48 11.95
CA SER A 41 -15.01 7.33 10.80
C SER A 41 -15.18 6.55 9.50
N VAL A 42 -14.83 5.26 9.47
CA VAL A 42 -14.88 4.40 8.28
C VAL A 42 -16.11 3.50 8.34
N ARG A 43 -16.86 3.45 7.26
CA ARG A 43 -17.98 2.51 7.15
C ARG A 43 -17.46 1.09 7.00
N LEU A 44 -17.66 0.29 8.02
CA LEU A 44 -17.30 -1.12 8.02
C LEU A 44 -18.30 -1.95 7.19
N PRO A 45 -17.82 -2.97 6.44
CA PRO A 45 -18.68 -3.97 5.85
C PRO A 45 -19.39 -4.79 6.94
N THR A 46 -20.51 -5.42 6.58
CA THR A 46 -21.32 -6.22 7.51
C THR A 46 -20.81 -7.64 7.70
N ASP A 47 -20.16 -8.19 6.67
CA ASP A 47 -19.52 -9.51 6.69
C ASP A 47 -18.14 -9.43 6.03
N ALA A 48 -17.25 -10.31 6.41
CA ALA A 48 -15.91 -10.39 5.84
C ALA A 48 -15.45 -11.84 5.80
N MET A 49 -15.35 -12.39 4.61
CA MET A 49 -14.80 -13.72 4.38
C MET A 49 -13.77 -13.65 3.25
N LEU A 50 -12.55 -14.12 3.56
CA LEU A 50 -11.45 -14.16 2.58
C LEU A 50 -11.80 -15.11 1.43
N LEU A 51 -11.50 -14.66 0.21
CA LEU A 51 -11.61 -15.52 -0.95
C LEU A 51 -10.57 -16.66 -0.88
N PRO A 52 -10.94 -17.92 -1.19
CA PRO A 52 -10.04 -19.08 -1.11
C PRO A 52 -8.74 -18.89 -1.91
N ASP A 53 -8.82 -18.32 -3.11
CA ASP A 53 -7.67 -18.10 -4.01
C ASP A 53 -6.76 -16.94 -3.57
N HIS A 54 -7.17 -16.17 -2.55
CA HIS A 54 -6.44 -15.00 -2.04
C HIS A 54 -6.00 -15.17 -0.58
N GLN A 55 -5.99 -16.40 -0.09
CA GLN A 55 -5.47 -16.73 1.23
C GLN A 55 -3.95 -16.67 1.25
N ARG A 56 -3.37 -16.22 2.39
CA ARG A 56 -1.92 -16.12 2.62
C ARG A 56 -1.17 -15.18 1.67
N THR A 57 -1.75 -14.04 1.34
CA THR A 57 -1.13 -13.00 0.50
C THR A 57 -0.27 -12.04 1.33
N TRP A 58 0.62 -12.58 2.16
CA TRP A 58 1.60 -11.88 3.00
C TRP A 58 2.92 -12.65 3.05
N GLY A 59 3.96 -12.02 3.56
CA GLY A 59 5.28 -12.61 3.70
C GLY A 59 5.87 -13.06 2.36
N PRO A 60 6.23 -14.34 2.18
CA PRO A 60 6.77 -14.82 0.90
C PRO A 60 5.79 -14.69 -0.28
N ASN A 61 4.49 -14.59 0.01
CA ASN A 61 3.41 -14.57 -0.96
C ASN A 61 2.80 -13.17 -1.14
N GLU A 62 3.49 -12.11 -0.71
CA GLU A 62 3.04 -10.73 -0.91
C GLU A 62 2.60 -10.47 -2.35
N ARG A 63 1.39 -9.92 -2.51
CA ARG A 63 0.83 -9.68 -3.83
C ARG A 63 1.47 -8.48 -4.51
N ARG A 64 1.91 -8.66 -5.75
CA ARG A 64 2.45 -7.59 -6.58
C ARG A 64 1.35 -7.01 -7.43
N LEU A 65 1.07 -5.74 -7.25
CA LEU A 65 0.03 -4.99 -7.93
C LEU A 65 0.67 -4.05 -8.96
N ASN A 66 0.15 -4.06 -10.18
CA ASN A 66 0.63 -3.14 -11.21
C ASN A 66 0.15 -1.71 -10.91
N ALA A 67 0.97 -0.73 -11.28
CA ALA A 67 0.55 0.65 -11.24
C ALA A 67 -0.65 0.87 -12.19
N PRO A 68 -1.64 1.70 -11.79
CA PRO A 68 -2.78 2.01 -12.65
C PRO A 68 -2.33 2.63 -13.99
N THR A 69 -2.90 2.17 -15.10
CA THR A 69 -2.60 2.76 -16.42
C THR A 69 -2.93 4.25 -16.48
N PRO A 70 -4.03 4.77 -15.89
CA PRO A 70 -4.28 6.21 -15.81
C PRO A 70 -3.17 6.99 -15.10
N LEU A 71 -2.58 6.44 -14.02
CA LEU A 71 -1.42 7.04 -13.37
C LEU A 71 -0.21 7.09 -14.29
N LEU A 72 0.09 5.99 -14.98
CA LEU A 72 1.23 5.94 -15.90
C LEU A 72 1.08 6.94 -17.04
N ARG A 73 -0.13 7.14 -17.56
CA ARG A 73 -0.45 8.17 -18.55
C ARG A 73 -0.20 9.57 -17.99
N TRP A 74 -0.70 9.83 -16.78
CA TRP A 74 -0.48 11.09 -16.12
C TRP A 74 1.02 11.37 -15.91
N LEU A 75 1.77 10.37 -15.46
CA LEU A 75 3.23 10.46 -15.27
C LEU A 75 3.96 10.76 -16.59
N VAL A 76 3.62 10.09 -17.69
CA VAL A 76 4.21 10.37 -19.02
C VAL A 76 4.00 11.83 -19.42
N GLN A 77 2.85 12.39 -19.10
CA GLN A 77 2.49 13.77 -19.43
C GLN A 77 3.04 14.80 -18.44
N ASN A 78 3.32 14.40 -17.17
CA ASN A 78 3.63 15.33 -16.08
C ASN A 78 4.92 15.00 -15.31
N ALA A 79 5.74 14.05 -15.78
CA ALA A 79 6.96 13.67 -15.10
C ALA A 79 7.91 14.87 -14.89
N SER A 80 8.44 14.95 -13.69
CA SER A 80 9.55 15.84 -13.32
C SER A 80 10.82 15.00 -13.10
N PRO A 81 12.01 15.60 -13.12
CA PRO A 81 13.23 14.88 -12.81
C PRO A 81 13.10 14.14 -11.47
N PRO A 82 13.41 12.85 -11.42
CA PRO A 82 13.34 12.10 -10.15
C PRO A 82 14.47 12.51 -9.22
N THR A 83 14.25 12.36 -7.92
CA THR A 83 15.26 12.66 -6.88
C THR A 83 16.39 11.64 -6.81
N SER A 84 16.14 10.40 -7.28
CA SER A 84 17.14 9.33 -7.29
C SER A 84 17.66 9.08 -8.72
N ASP A 85 18.98 9.06 -8.89
CA ASP A 85 19.61 8.77 -10.17
C ASP A 85 19.29 7.34 -10.68
N ALA A 86 19.06 6.40 -9.77
CA ALA A 86 18.66 5.03 -10.10
C ALA A 86 17.34 4.95 -10.88
N LEU A 87 16.44 5.92 -10.68
CA LEU A 87 15.16 5.98 -11.38
C LEU A 87 15.29 6.32 -12.88
N TRP A 88 16.40 6.89 -13.30
CA TRP A 88 16.66 7.09 -14.74
C TRP A 88 16.86 5.77 -15.48
N GLY A 89 17.32 4.71 -14.78
CA GLY A 89 17.61 3.41 -15.36
C GLY A 89 18.89 3.38 -16.20
N GLY A 90 19.05 2.33 -17.01
CA GLY A 90 20.20 2.21 -17.88
C GLY A 90 20.23 3.27 -19.01
N LYS A 91 21.39 3.47 -19.66
CA LYS A 91 21.66 4.52 -20.66
C LYS A 91 20.53 4.75 -21.68
N ARG A 92 20.00 3.68 -22.26
CA ARG A 92 18.90 3.78 -23.24
C ARG A 92 17.59 4.28 -22.61
N ALA A 93 17.21 3.74 -21.43
CA ALA A 93 16.00 4.18 -20.74
C ALA A 93 16.11 5.62 -20.27
N ARG A 94 17.29 6.02 -19.78
CA ARG A 94 17.59 7.39 -19.36
C ARG A 94 17.36 8.38 -20.48
N SER A 95 17.91 8.14 -21.67
CA SER A 95 17.73 9.04 -22.83
C SER A 95 16.26 9.28 -23.17
N TYR A 96 15.42 8.24 -23.13
CA TYR A 96 13.97 8.41 -23.34
C TYR A 96 13.30 9.15 -22.20
N ARG A 97 13.66 8.86 -20.95
CA ARG A 97 13.11 9.52 -19.76
C ARG A 97 13.48 10.99 -19.67
N GLU A 98 14.70 11.36 -20.08
CA GLU A 98 15.13 12.76 -20.23
C GLU A 98 14.25 13.50 -21.25
N LYS A 99 13.95 12.88 -22.39
CA LYS A 99 13.03 13.43 -23.38
C LYS A 99 11.60 13.56 -22.85
N LEU A 100 11.09 12.59 -22.07
CA LEU A 100 9.78 12.71 -21.41
C LEU A 100 9.74 13.90 -20.46
N VAL A 101 10.75 14.05 -19.62
CA VAL A 101 10.88 15.19 -18.70
C VAL A 101 10.97 16.51 -19.47
N GLY A 102 11.68 16.53 -20.60
CA GLY A 102 11.77 17.65 -21.52
C GLY A 102 10.51 17.89 -22.36
N ARG A 103 9.45 17.08 -22.19
CA ARG A 103 8.19 17.19 -22.94
C ARG A 103 8.35 17.03 -24.45
N ASP A 104 9.28 16.20 -24.91
CA ASP A 104 9.44 15.88 -26.34
C ASP A 104 8.14 15.24 -26.88
N PRO A 105 7.45 15.90 -27.86
CA PRO A 105 6.10 15.49 -28.25
C PRO A 105 6.04 14.07 -28.84
N ASP A 106 7.06 13.68 -29.60
CA ASP A 106 7.11 12.35 -30.21
C ASP A 106 7.35 11.26 -29.17
N THR A 107 8.24 11.51 -28.22
CA THR A 107 8.50 10.58 -27.12
C THR A 107 7.27 10.40 -26.24
N VAL A 108 6.55 11.49 -25.91
CA VAL A 108 5.29 11.45 -25.15
C VAL A 108 4.23 10.65 -25.92
N ARG A 109 4.00 10.95 -27.21
CA ARG A 109 3.04 10.21 -28.05
C ARG A 109 3.35 8.74 -28.09
N ILE A 110 4.59 8.35 -28.38
CA ILE A 110 5.02 6.93 -28.43
C ILE A 110 4.81 6.25 -27.07
N ALA A 111 5.08 6.92 -25.96
CA ALA A 111 4.87 6.36 -24.62
C ALA A 111 3.38 6.09 -24.36
N LEU A 112 2.51 7.05 -24.69
CA LEU A 112 1.06 6.91 -24.53
C LEU A 112 0.50 5.77 -25.40
N GLU A 113 0.88 5.70 -26.68
CA GLU A 113 0.49 4.62 -27.59
C GLU A 113 0.89 3.23 -27.04
N LYS A 114 2.11 3.12 -26.48
CA LYS A 114 2.57 1.88 -25.87
C LYS A 114 1.79 1.49 -24.62
N LEU A 115 1.37 2.44 -23.81
CA LEU A 115 0.53 2.18 -22.63
C LEU A 115 -0.87 1.69 -23.00
N GLU A 116 -1.39 2.04 -24.20
CA GLU A 116 -2.66 1.49 -24.71
C GLU A 116 -2.57 0.01 -25.07
N LEU A 117 -1.44 -0.40 -25.63
CA LEU A 117 -1.27 -1.76 -26.14
C LEU A 117 -1.00 -2.75 -25.01
N SER A 118 -0.10 -2.42 -24.11
CA SER A 118 0.20 -3.23 -22.93
C SER A 118 1.08 -2.46 -21.93
N VAL A 119 0.97 -2.78 -20.66
CA VAL A 119 1.85 -2.25 -19.60
C VAL A 119 2.78 -3.36 -19.15
N PRO A 120 4.01 -3.45 -19.71
CA PRO A 120 4.97 -4.43 -19.25
C PRO A 120 5.50 -4.07 -17.86
N ARG A 121 6.00 -5.09 -17.14
CA ARG A 121 6.57 -4.87 -15.81
C ARG A 121 7.69 -3.82 -15.79
N ARG A 122 8.47 -3.72 -16.87
CA ARG A 122 9.61 -2.80 -16.99
C ARG A 122 9.71 -2.28 -18.42
N ALA A 123 9.58 -0.97 -18.57
CA ALA A 123 9.88 -0.25 -19.81
C ALA A 123 10.31 1.16 -19.46
N TRP A 124 10.92 1.88 -20.43
CA TRP A 124 11.35 3.25 -20.20
C TRP A 124 10.19 4.22 -19.92
N TYR A 125 8.98 3.92 -20.41
CA TYR A 125 7.76 4.69 -20.22
C TYR A 125 6.94 4.25 -18.97
N VAL A 126 7.33 3.18 -18.29
CA VAL A 126 6.72 2.76 -17.02
C VAL A 126 7.48 3.47 -15.90
N LEU A 127 6.92 4.60 -15.44
CA LEU A 127 7.55 5.48 -14.45
C LEU A 127 7.17 5.13 -13.01
N GLU A 128 6.19 4.27 -12.82
CA GLU A 128 5.82 3.73 -11.51
C GLU A 128 5.92 2.21 -11.55
N GLY A 129 6.65 1.64 -10.61
CA GLY A 129 6.80 0.19 -10.47
C GLY A 129 5.58 -0.47 -9.81
N GLN A 130 5.66 -1.79 -9.64
CA GLN A 130 4.65 -2.55 -8.92
C GLN A 130 4.59 -2.11 -7.45
N SER A 131 3.38 -2.06 -6.92
CA SER A 131 3.09 -1.89 -5.50
C SER A 131 3.05 -3.27 -4.84
N GLN A 132 3.58 -3.38 -3.63
CA GLN A 132 3.66 -4.65 -2.90
C GLN A 132 3.35 -4.36 -1.43
N PRO A 133 2.05 -4.37 -1.04
CA PRO A 133 1.67 -4.24 0.36
C PRO A 133 2.12 -5.49 1.14
N ASP A 134 2.44 -5.32 2.41
CA ASP A 134 2.86 -6.41 3.30
C ASP A 134 1.78 -7.48 3.50
N ALA A 135 0.48 -7.08 3.42
CA ALA A 135 -0.63 -8.02 3.28
C ALA A 135 -1.72 -7.45 2.36
N TYR A 136 -2.34 -8.36 1.59
CA TYR A 136 -3.44 -8.07 0.67
C TYR A 136 -4.57 -9.06 0.93
N LEU A 137 -5.61 -8.62 1.59
CA LEU A 137 -6.71 -9.45 2.09
C LEU A 137 -7.97 -9.17 1.26
N GLU A 138 -8.36 -10.11 0.42
CA GLU A 138 -9.46 -9.91 -0.53
C GLU A 138 -10.68 -10.76 -0.16
N THR A 139 -11.84 -10.11 -0.16
CA THR A 139 -13.17 -10.69 0.03
C THR A 139 -13.99 -10.54 -1.25
N THR A 140 -15.25 -10.93 -1.23
CA THR A 140 -16.19 -10.68 -2.34
C THR A 140 -16.49 -9.20 -2.53
N GLU A 141 -16.52 -8.41 -1.43
CA GLU A 141 -16.99 -7.01 -1.44
C GLU A 141 -15.86 -6.00 -1.39
N PHE A 142 -14.74 -6.36 -0.77
CA PHE A 142 -13.66 -5.42 -0.54
C PHE A 142 -12.27 -6.06 -0.56
N VAL A 143 -11.27 -5.19 -0.60
CA VAL A 143 -9.86 -5.50 -0.37
C VAL A 143 -9.39 -4.68 0.82
N LEU A 144 -8.66 -5.30 1.75
CA LEU A 144 -7.87 -4.61 2.76
C LEU A 144 -6.38 -4.76 2.42
N VAL A 145 -5.69 -3.64 2.23
CA VAL A 145 -4.24 -3.60 2.16
C VAL A 145 -3.66 -3.18 3.51
N VAL A 146 -2.65 -3.90 3.96
CA VAL A 146 -1.96 -3.61 5.22
C VAL A 146 -0.49 -3.34 4.94
N GLU A 147 0.02 -2.27 5.50
CA GLU A 147 1.44 -1.91 5.51
C GLU A 147 1.97 -1.98 6.94
N GLY A 148 2.98 -2.80 7.16
CA GLY A 148 3.60 -3.01 8.46
C GLY A 148 4.89 -2.20 8.59
N LYS A 149 5.10 -1.53 9.72
CA LYS A 149 6.35 -0.86 10.06
C LYS A 149 6.85 -1.33 11.42
N ARG A 150 8.16 -1.38 11.57
CA ARG A 150 8.79 -1.78 12.83
C ARG A 150 9.71 -0.70 13.36
N THR A 151 10.84 -0.49 12.71
CA THR A 151 11.85 0.48 13.13
C THR A 151 12.05 1.60 12.13
N GLU A 152 11.34 1.54 11.03
CA GLU A 152 11.36 2.56 10.00
C GLU A 152 10.78 3.86 10.56
N ARG A 153 11.50 4.96 10.36
CA ARG A 153 11.08 6.29 10.80
C ARG A 153 10.33 7.07 9.74
N GLU A 154 10.42 6.63 8.50
CA GLU A 154 9.86 7.32 7.34
C GLU A 154 9.35 6.32 6.30
N ALA A 155 8.37 6.75 5.51
CA ALA A 155 7.92 6.02 4.33
C ALA A 155 9.01 6.01 3.26
N THR A 156 9.13 4.90 2.49
CA THR A 156 10.12 4.79 1.41
C THR A 156 9.69 5.64 0.22
N SER A 157 10.31 6.81 0.05
CA SER A 157 10.00 7.77 -1.04
C SER A 157 10.97 7.73 -2.22
N THR A 158 12.14 7.09 -2.09
CA THR A 158 13.23 7.13 -3.09
C THR A 158 13.05 6.22 -4.30
N THR A 159 12.01 5.40 -4.32
CA THR A 159 11.77 4.39 -5.37
C THR A 159 10.72 4.81 -6.41
N THR A 160 10.22 6.02 -6.36
CA THR A 160 9.12 6.51 -7.20
C THR A 160 9.47 7.82 -7.91
N TRP A 161 8.86 8.04 -9.07
CA TRP A 161 8.87 9.32 -9.79
C TRP A 161 7.99 10.40 -9.13
N MET A 162 7.25 10.02 -8.10
CA MET A 162 6.40 10.90 -7.29
C MET A 162 6.88 10.85 -5.83
N PRO A 163 7.94 11.59 -5.46
CA PRO A 163 8.54 11.48 -4.13
C PRO A 163 7.61 11.88 -2.97
N LYS A 164 6.55 12.64 -3.27
CA LYS A 164 5.51 13.02 -2.30
C LYS A 164 4.29 12.09 -2.30
N ARG A 165 4.31 11.04 -3.12
CA ARG A 165 3.21 10.08 -3.16
C ARG A 165 3.23 9.22 -1.91
N SER A 166 2.12 9.22 -1.18
CA SER A 166 1.92 8.37 -0.03
C SER A 166 2.07 6.89 -0.37
N GLN A 167 2.76 6.14 0.48
CA GLN A 167 2.92 4.70 0.31
C GLN A 167 1.58 3.98 0.44
N MET A 168 0.76 4.34 1.43
CA MET A 168 -0.54 3.71 1.64
C MET A 168 -1.50 3.99 0.49
N LEU A 169 -1.64 5.24 0.07
CA LEU A 169 -2.49 5.59 -1.08
C LEU A 169 -2.02 4.93 -2.37
N ARG A 170 -0.71 4.72 -2.53
CA ARG A 170 -0.15 3.95 -3.64
C ARG A 170 -0.62 2.49 -3.62
N HIS A 171 -0.63 1.85 -2.45
CA HIS A 171 -1.12 0.48 -2.30
C HIS A 171 -2.62 0.39 -2.56
N MET A 172 -3.40 1.30 -1.99
CA MET A 172 -4.85 1.35 -2.18
C MET A 172 -5.23 1.60 -3.65
N ASP A 173 -4.56 2.53 -4.32
CA ASP A 173 -4.77 2.85 -5.74
C ASP A 173 -4.47 1.66 -6.65
N ALA A 174 -3.37 0.95 -6.39
CA ALA A 174 -3.02 -0.25 -7.12
C ALA A 174 -4.00 -1.41 -6.87
N ALA A 175 -4.52 -1.54 -5.65
CA ALA A 175 -5.55 -2.51 -5.30
C ALA A 175 -6.90 -2.19 -5.98
N TRP A 176 -7.30 -0.92 -6.01
CA TRP A 176 -8.49 -0.48 -6.75
C TRP A 176 -8.37 -0.82 -8.24
N TRP A 177 -7.21 -0.52 -8.83
CA TRP A 177 -6.95 -0.85 -10.23
C TRP A 177 -7.01 -2.36 -10.49
N ALA A 178 -6.43 -3.17 -9.62
CA ALA A 178 -6.42 -4.63 -9.74
C ALA A 178 -7.82 -5.26 -9.68
N THR A 179 -8.77 -4.61 -9.01
CA THR A 179 -10.18 -5.04 -8.93
C THR A 179 -11.08 -4.32 -9.95
N SER A 180 -10.52 -3.55 -10.87
CA SER A 180 -11.25 -2.74 -11.86
C SER A 180 -12.31 -1.82 -11.22
N GLY A 181 -12.08 -1.37 -9.99
CA GLY A 181 -13.01 -0.54 -9.24
C GLY A 181 -14.27 -1.26 -8.75
N ALA A 182 -14.35 -2.58 -8.90
CA ALA A 182 -15.55 -3.36 -8.54
C ALA A 182 -15.68 -3.59 -7.02
N LYS A 183 -14.61 -3.35 -6.24
CA LYS A 183 -14.58 -3.58 -4.80
C LYS A 183 -14.21 -2.32 -4.04
N HIS A 184 -14.72 -2.20 -2.83
CA HIS A 184 -14.19 -1.20 -1.90
C HIS A 184 -12.74 -1.53 -1.54
N VAL A 185 -11.90 -0.52 -1.45
CA VAL A 185 -10.51 -0.70 -1.03
C VAL A 185 -10.30 0.00 0.29
N TYR A 186 -9.83 -0.77 1.24
CA TYR A 186 -9.45 -0.31 2.57
C TYR A 186 -7.93 -0.34 2.75
N GLY A 187 -7.41 0.59 3.54
CA GLY A 187 -6.00 0.67 3.90
C GLY A 187 -5.82 0.74 5.41
N MET A 188 -4.77 0.10 5.92
CA MET A 188 -4.42 0.15 7.34
C MET A 188 -2.91 0.09 7.52
N MET A 189 -2.37 0.99 8.32
CA MET A 189 -0.98 0.90 8.78
C MET A 189 -0.91 0.21 10.14
N VAL A 190 0.06 -0.69 10.31
CA VAL A 190 0.33 -1.31 11.61
C VAL A 190 1.80 -1.12 11.94
N VAL A 191 2.06 -0.34 12.98
CA VAL A 191 3.41 0.10 13.35
C VAL A 191 3.83 -0.50 14.70
N GLU A 192 5.13 -0.59 14.96
CA GLU A 192 5.60 -0.92 16.30
C GLU A 192 5.47 0.32 17.20
N GLY A 193 4.75 0.18 18.32
CA GLY A 193 4.63 1.23 19.32
C GLY A 193 5.93 1.42 20.11
N GLY A 194 6.22 2.63 20.54
CA GLY A 194 7.37 2.90 21.40
C GLY A 194 7.13 2.46 22.85
N GLY A 195 8.07 1.75 23.49
CA GLY A 195 7.99 1.52 24.93
C GLY A 195 7.57 0.12 25.40
N GLY A 196 7.74 -0.93 24.61
CA GLY A 196 7.56 -2.31 25.05
C GLY A 196 6.14 -2.87 24.95
N LEU A 197 5.76 -3.81 25.83
CA LEU A 197 4.50 -4.55 25.75
C LEU A 197 3.25 -3.67 25.87
N ASP A 198 3.35 -2.57 26.62
CA ASP A 198 2.21 -1.68 26.91
C ASP A 198 2.03 -0.57 25.86
N ALA A 199 2.87 -0.53 24.85
CA ALA A 199 2.82 0.50 23.81
C ALA A 199 1.66 0.24 22.80
N VAL A 200 0.45 0.34 23.29
CA VAL A 200 -0.77 0.20 22.48
C VAL A 200 -1.09 1.41 21.61
N THR A 201 -0.35 2.52 21.79
CA THR A 201 -0.51 3.74 21.01
C THR A 201 0.64 3.90 20.00
N PRO A 202 0.33 4.28 18.74
CA PRO A 202 1.34 4.67 17.77
C PRO A 202 2.14 5.88 18.29
N ASN A 203 3.40 6.01 17.85
CA ASN A 203 4.14 7.24 18.10
C ASN A 203 3.53 8.42 17.31
N ASP A 204 3.86 9.65 17.74
CA ASP A 204 3.26 10.87 17.17
C ASP A 204 3.57 11.04 15.68
N TYR A 205 4.74 10.58 15.21
CA TYR A 205 5.10 10.63 13.79
C TYR A 205 4.10 9.82 12.92
N TRP A 206 3.89 8.54 13.24
CA TRP A 206 3.00 7.69 12.45
C TRP A 206 1.53 8.11 12.56
N LYS A 207 1.13 8.68 13.70
CA LYS A 207 -0.20 9.24 13.85
C LYS A 207 -0.38 10.46 12.94
N ALA A 208 0.55 11.41 12.97
CA ALA A 208 0.51 12.60 12.11
C ALA A 208 0.57 12.24 10.63
N GLU A 209 1.41 11.28 10.25
CA GLU A 209 1.52 10.78 8.88
C GLU A 209 0.19 10.19 8.39
N CYS A 210 -0.43 9.32 9.19
CA CYS A 210 -1.73 8.73 8.85
C CYS A 210 -2.88 9.74 8.85
N ASP A 211 -2.85 10.75 9.70
CA ASP A 211 -3.85 11.82 9.68
C ASP A 211 -3.70 12.71 8.43
N ALA A 212 -2.46 12.87 7.94
CA ALA A 212 -2.19 13.61 6.70
C ALA A 212 -2.64 12.88 5.42
N GLU A 213 -2.71 11.54 5.43
CA GLU A 213 -3.12 10.71 4.27
C GLU A 213 -4.49 11.08 3.68
N VAL A 214 -5.40 11.56 4.53
CA VAL A 214 -6.78 11.87 4.14
C VAL A 214 -7.01 13.35 3.82
N LEU A 215 -5.97 14.16 3.89
CA LEU A 215 -6.05 15.58 3.56
C LEU A 215 -5.95 15.81 2.05
N GLU A 216 -6.72 16.76 1.53
CA GLU A 216 -6.72 17.11 0.09
C GLU A 216 -5.33 17.28 -0.51
N PRO A 217 -4.36 18.01 0.10
CA PRO A 217 -3.05 18.16 -0.50
C PRO A 217 -2.30 16.83 -0.71
N THR A 218 -2.47 15.87 0.20
CA THR A 218 -1.87 14.53 0.08
C THR A 218 -2.60 13.70 -0.97
N LEU A 219 -3.93 13.77 -1.01
CA LEU A 219 -4.75 13.10 -2.02
C LEU A 219 -4.43 13.61 -3.43
N ASP A 220 -4.35 14.93 -3.62
CA ASP A 220 -4.01 15.57 -4.88
C ASP A 220 -2.60 15.15 -5.36
N CYS A 221 -1.62 15.19 -4.47
CA CYS A 221 -0.25 14.78 -4.80
C CYS A 221 -0.10 13.29 -5.08
N SER A 222 -0.87 12.44 -4.37
CA SER A 222 -0.73 10.98 -4.46
C SER A 222 -1.57 10.36 -5.55
N LEU A 223 -2.71 10.96 -5.88
CA LEU A 223 -3.75 10.43 -6.78
C LEU A 223 -4.16 11.45 -7.87
N PRO A 224 -3.21 12.14 -8.54
CA PRO A 224 -3.52 13.24 -9.47
C PRO A 224 -4.31 12.78 -10.71
N HIS A 225 -4.31 11.49 -11.01
CA HIS A 225 -5.02 10.86 -12.12
C HIS A 225 -6.45 10.43 -11.76
N ARG A 226 -6.83 10.57 -10.49
CA ARG A 226 -8.16 10.22 -9.97
C ARG A 226 -9.04 11.46 -9.88
N SER A 227 -10.33 11.28 -10.11
CA SER A 227 -11.33 12.30 -9.83
C SER A 227 -11.44 12.57 -8.32
N GLN A 228 -11.94 13.74 -7.94
CA GLN A 228 -12.12 14.09 -6.53
C GLN A 228 -13.00 13.07 -5.79
N PRO A 229 -14.15 12.60 -6.32
CA PRO A 229 -14.94 11.56 -5.64
C PRO A 229 -14.16 10.26 -5.41
N GLU A 230 -13.32 9.82 -6.37
CA GLU A 230 -12.48 8.63 -6.21
C GLU A 230 -11.42 8.81 -5.13
N ARG A 231 -10.80 10.01 -5.06
CA ARG A 231 -9.83 10.34 -4.00
C ARG A 231 -10.48 10.32 -2.62
N HIS A 232 -11.66 10.92 -2.48
CA HIS A 232 -12.42 10.88 -1.23
C HIS A 232 -12.82 9.46 -0.85
N ALA A 233 -13.25 8.64 -1.80
CA ALA A 233 -13.58 7.23 -1.53
C ALA A 233 -12.37 6.44 -0.99
N MET A 234 -11.14 6.75 -1.45
CA MET A 234 -9.94 6.17 -0.87
C MET A 234 -9.64 6.69 0.53
N ALA A 235 -9.80 8.00 0.77
CA ALA A 235 -9.65 8.60 2.10
C ALA A 235 -10.64 8.00 3.11
N ASP A 236 -11.89 7.81 2.69
CA ASP A 236 -12.96 7.18 3.49
C ASP A 236 -12.70 5.69 3.76
N GLY A 237 -11.89 5.03 2.94
CA GLY A 237 -11.45 3.65 3.14
C GLY A 237 -10.21 3.49 4.03
N PHE A 238 -9.58 4.57 4.46
CA PHE A 238 -8.35 4.48 5.24
C PHE A 238 -8.62 4.42 6.75
N PHE A 239 -8.30 3.27 7.36
CA PHE A 239 -8.48 3.01 8.79
C PHE A 239 -7.46 3.71 9.70
N GLY A 240 -6.46 4.39 9.13
CA GLY A 240 -5.39 5.01 9.91
C GLY A 240 -4.39 3.97 10.42
N VAL A 241 -3.93 4.14 11.66
CA VAL A 241 -2.84 3.36 12.24
C VAL A 241 -3.28 2.58 13.47
N ALA A 242 -2.75 1.36 13.62
CA ALA A 242 -2.75 0.59 14.87
C ALA A 242 -1.32 0.21 15.26
N THR A 243 -1.12 -0.36 16.46
CA THR A 243 0.17 -0.94 16.82
C THR A 243 0.14 -2.46 16.78
N TRP A 244 1.29 -3.08 16.49
CA TRP A 244 1.43 -4.53 16.54
C TRP A 244 1.11 -5.08 17.93
N GLN A 245 1.49 -4.35 19.00
CA GLN A 245 1.16 -4.70 20.37
C GLN A 245 -0.36 -4.76 20.59
N ARG A 246 -1.09 -3.74 20.08
CA ARG A 246 -2.56 -3.71 20.16
C ARG A 246 -3.19 -4.86 19.37
N VAL A 247 -2.65 -5.17 18.19
CA VAL A 247 -3.12 -6.32 17.40
C VAL A 247 -2.87 -7.61 18.16
N CYS A 248 -1.66 -7.85 18.68
CA CYS A 248 -1.36 -9.04 19.45
C CYS A 248 -2.26 -9.17 20.68
N ALA A 249 -2.46 -8.10 21.45
CA ALA A 249 -3.34 -8.10 22.62
C ALA A 249 -4.81 -8.41 22.24
N ALA A 250 -5.34 -7.79 21.19
CA ALA A 250 -6.73 -7.99 20.75
C ALA A 250 -7.03 -9.44 20.32
N PHE A 251 -6.03 -10.14 19.82
CA PHE A 251 -6.17 -11.52 19.36
C PHE A 251 -5.50 -12.54 20.28
N ALA A 252 -5.08 -12.14 21.48
CA ALA A 252 -4.36 -13.01 22.43
C ALA A 252 -3.18 -13.75 21.77
N LEU A 253 -2.37 -13.01 20.99
CA LEU A 253 -1.12 -13.48 20.41
C LEU A 253 0.04 -13.10 21.32
N PRO A 254 1.15 -13.88 21.34
CA PRO A 254 2.34 -13.51 22.10
C PRO A 254 2.95 -12.21 21.55
N TRP A 255 3.65 -11.48 22.43
CA TRP A 255 4.47 -10.34 22.05
C TRP A 255 5.93 -10.55 22.48
N PRO A 256 6.94 -10.33 21.62
CA PRO A 256 6.79 -10.17 20.16
C PRO A 256 6.20 -11.42 19.51
N PRO A 257 5.49 -11.29 18.36
CA PRO A 257 4.95 -12.44 17.68
C PRO A 257 6.08 -13.34 17.16
N THR A 258 5.97 -14.63 17.38
CA THR A 258 6.96 -15.65 16.98
C THR A 258 6.40 -16.50 15.85
N ASN A 259 7.30 -17.07 15.03
CA ASN A 259 6.93 -18.00 13.97
C ASN A 259 6.78 -19.45 14.52
N ASP A 260 6.43 -19.63 15.80
CA ASP A 260 6.34 -20.94 16.44
C ASP A 260 5.17 -21.79 15.93
N ALA A 261 4.69 -21.51 14.73
CA ALA A 261 3.78 -22.36 13.99
C ALA A 261 4.60 -23.20 12.99
N ALA A 262 5.36 -24.13 13.51
CA ALA A 262 5.97 -25.23 12.76
C ALA A 262 5.37 -26.54 13.22
#